data_c357744ad4c000fbf502af3d0435c1aa
#
_entry.id   c357744ad4c000fbf502af3d0435c1aa
#
_cell.length_a   1.000
_cell.length_b   1.000
_cell.length_c   1.000
_cell.angle_alpha   90.00
_cell.angle_beta   90.00
_cell.angle_gamma   90.00
#
_symmetry.space_group_name_H-M   'P 1'
#
loop_
_entity.id
_entity.type
_entity.pdbx_description
1 polymer ?
#
loop_
_entity_poly.entity_id
_entity_poly.type
_entity_poly.pdbx_seq_one_letter_code
_entity_poly.pdbx_strand_id
1 'polypeptide(L)'
;MNNVETLYCTNPECPAKFMKAFTLFVSRDAMNIDGMSEATLEKFVGHGFIREFADIFRLDRYRDEIVEMDGFGEKSYQNLIDSIERAKNTTLPRLIFGLGILNIGLANARMICKAFDFDLDRIRNASAEDFAQIDGVGEVIAKSIVDYFADEENKERLERLLSYLTIEKPQASQEEQKLAGLTFVITGSVEHFPNRNALKARIEELGGKATGSVTGKTS
;
A
#
# COMPACT_ATOMS: atom_id res chain seq x y z
N MET A 1 10.31 -4.27 -32.37
CA MET A 1 9.59 -3.95 -31.11
C MET A 1 8.41 -4.90 -31.01
N ASN A 2 8.43 -5.85 -30.08
CA ASN A 2 7.30 -6.74 -29.88
C ASN A 2 6.22 -5.94 -29.13
N ASN A 3 5.13 -5.59 -29.81
CA ASN A 3 3.94 -5.10 -29.15
C ASN A 3 3.35 -6.25 -28.33
N VAL A 4 3.59 -6.26 -27.04
CA VAL A 4 2.89 -7.14 -26.11
C VAL A 4 1.54 -6.49 -25.84
N GLU A 5 0.49 -6.97 -26.51
CA GLU A 5 -0.88 -6.58 -26.17
C GLU A 5 -1.23 -7.17 -24.80
N THR A 6 -1.41 -6.31 -23.81
CA THR A 6 -1.86 -6.72 -22.49
C THR A 6 -3.37 -6.68 -22.45
N LEU A 7 -4.00 -7.84 -22.24
CA LEU A 7 -5.45 -7.94 -22.08
C LEU A 7 -5.87 -7.49 -20.69
N TYR A 8 -6.75 -6.51 -20.61
CA TYR A 8 -7.38 -6.05 -19.39
C TYR A 8 -8.85 -6.43 -19.36
N CYS A 9 -9.30 -6.97 -18.22
CA CYS A 9 -10.73 -7.17 -18.00
C CYS A 9 -11.41 -5.80 -17.85
N THR A 10 -12.39 -5.50 -18.70
CA THR A 10 -13.13 -4.22 -18.66
C THR A 10 -14.32 -4.25 -17.70
N ASN A 11 -14.69 -5.44 -17.17
CA ASN A 11 -15.79 -5.55 -16.22
C ASN A 11 -15.40 -4.89 -14.87
N PRO A 12 -16.10 -3.85 -14.40
CA PRO A 12 -15.87 -3.22 -13.10
C PRO A 12 -16.19 -4.17 -11.94
N GLU A 13 -17.19 -5.04 -12.11
CA GLU A 13 -17.64 -6.00 -11.09
C GLU A 13 -16.94 -7.38 -11.21
N CYS A 14 -15.76 -7.43 -11.82
CA CYS A 14 -15.04 -8.69 -12.01
C CYS A 14 -14.60 -9.28 -10.66
N PRO A 15 -15.05 -10.48 -10.29
CA PRO A 15 -14.67 -11.12 -9.02
C PRO A 15 -13.15 -11.27 -8.85
N ALA A 16 -12.43 -11.54 -9.94
CA ALA A 16 -10.98 -11.66 -9.90
C ALA A 16 -10.28 -10.32 -9.63
N LYS A 17 -10.80 -9.18 -10.13
CA LYS A 17 -10.29 -7.85 -9.79
C LYS A 17 -10.55 -7.53 -8.33
N PHE A 18 -11.76 -7.83 -7.87
CA PHE A 18 -12.17 -7.66 -6.48
C PHE A 18 -11.21 -8.41 -5.55
N MET A 19 -11.01 -9.70 -5.77
CA MET A 19 -10.09 -10.52 -4.97
C MET A 19 -8.64 -10.01 -5.02
N LYS A 20 -8.16 -9.60 -6.19
CA LYS A 20 -6.82 -9.00 -6.32
C LYS A 20 -6.67 -7.70 -5.53
N ALA A 21 -7.70 -6.85 -5.49
CA ALA A 21 -7.69 -5.63 -4.69
C ALA A 21 -7.56 -5.95 -3.20
N PHE A 22 -8.30 -6.93 -2.68
CA PHE A 22 -8.19 -7.36 -1.29
C PHE A 22 -6.83 -8.00 -0.99
N THR A 23 -6.33 -8.87 -1.86
CA THR A 23 -5.01 -9.49 -1.71
C THR A 23 -3.90 -8.42 -1.66
N LEU A 24 -4.00 -7.39 -2.51
CA LEU A 24 -3.09 -6.25 -2.47
C LEU A 24 -3.21 -5.48 -1.16
N PHE A 25 -4.44 -5.16 -0.75
CA PHE A 25 -4.72 -4.36 0.44
C PHE A 25 -4.17 -5.01 1.71
N VAL A 26 -4.33 -6.33 1.89
CA VAL A 26 -3.82 -7.03 3.07
C VAL A 26 -2.33 -7.39 2.97
N SER A 27 -1.71 -7.18 1.82
CA SER A 27 -0.31 -7.57 1.58
C SER A 27 0.66 -6.88 2.53
N ARG A 28 1.86 -7.46 2.64
CA ARG A 28 2.95 -6.97 3.50
C ARG A 28 3.33 -5.52 3.23
N ASP A 29 3.30 -5.11 1.97
CA ASP A 29 3.70 -3.76 1.55
C ASP A 29 2.55 -2.74 1.68
N ALA A 30 1.30 -3.20 1.87
CA ALA A 30 0.13 -2.39 2.17
C ALA A 30 -0.22 -2.45 3.66
N MET A 31 -1.37 -3.00 4.06
CA MET A 31 -1.81 -3.03 5.47
C MET A 31 -1.08 -4.07 6.32
N ASN A 32 -0.37 -5.03 5.72
CA ASN A 32 0.40 -6.09 6.40
C ASN A 32 -0.44 -6.88 7.41
N ILE A 33 -1.56 -7.41 6.94
CA ILE A 33 -2.46 -8.22 7.76
C ILE A 33 -2.12 -9.69 7.59
N ASP A 34 -1.53 -10.28 8.62
CA ASP A 34 -1.24 -11.70 8.65
C ASP A 34 -2.52 -12.53 8.84
N GLY A 35 -2.54 -13.74 8.29
CA GLY A 35 -3.69 -14.65 8.40
C GLY A 35 -4.76 -14.45 7.32
N MET A 36 -4.64 -13.45 6.46
CA MET A 36 -5.54 -13.17 5.34
C MET A 36 -4.96 -13.67 4.00
N SER A 37 -4.79 -14.99 3.87
CA SER A 37 -4.45 -15.60 2.58
C SER A 37 -5.59 -15.40 1.57
N GLU A 38 -5.29 -15.58 0.27
CA GLU A 38 -6.32 -15.51 -0.77
C GLU A 38 -7.49 -16.45 -0.49
N ALA A 39 -7.21 -17.69 -0.05
CA ALA A 39 -8.23 -18.66 0.35
C ALA A 39 -9.06 -18.18 1.57
N THR A 40 -8.44 -17.49 2.52
CA THR A 40 -9.16 -16.90 3.66
C THR A 40 -10.06 -15.75 3.20
N LEU A 41 -9.55 -14.89 2.33
CA LEU A 41 -10.32 -13.80 1.73
C LEU A 41 -11.54 -14.33 0.96
N GLU A 42 -11.35 -15.37 0.14
CA GLU A 42 -12.46 -16.03 -0.59
C GLU A 42 -13.54 -16.55 0.35
N LYS A 43 -13.15 -17.19 1.47
CA LYS A 43 -14.11 -17.65 2.48
C LYS A 43 -14.88 -16.48 3.08
N PHE A 44 -14.20 -15.41 3.50
CA PHE A 44 -14.85 -14.24 4.12
C PHE A 44 -15.76 -13.48 3.15
N VAL A 45 -15.36 -13.35 1.89
CA VAL A 45 -16.22 -12.80 0.83
C VAL A 45 -17.43 -13.70 0.59
N GLY A 46 -17.21 -15.01 0.49
CA GLY A 46 -18.28 -15.99 0.27
C GLY A 46 -19.31 -16.04 1.40
N HIS A 47 -18.92 -15.80 2.63
CA HIS A 47 -19.83 -15.68 3.78
C HIS A 47 -20.43 -14.26 3.92
N GLY A 48 -20.02 -13.31 3.08
CA GLY A 48 -20.49 -11.93 3.13
C GLY A 48 -19.94 -11.12 4.31
N PHE A 49 -18.86 -11.58 4.97
CA PHE A 49 -18.21 -10.86 6.08
C PHE A 49 -17.48 -9.62 5.61
N ILE A 50 -16.92 -9.67 4.40
CA ILE A 50 -16.21 -8.55 3.77
C ILE A 50 -16.77 -8.24 2.39
N ARG A 51 -17.06 -6.96 2.13
CA ARG A 51 -17.53 -6.42 0.85
C ARG A 51 -16.72 -5.20 0.43
N GLU A 52 -16.10 -4.52 1.39
CA GLU A 52 -15.20 -3.39 1.20
C GLU A 52 -14.04 -3.48 2.20
N PHE A 53 -12.98 -2.69 2.01
CA PHE A 53 -11.79 -2.74 2.86
C PHE A 53 -12.10 -2.43 4.34
N ALA A 54 -13.04 -1.53 4.60
CA ALA A 54 -13.46 -1.18 5.95
C ALA A 54 -14.02 -2.37 6.74
N ASP A 55 -14.65 -3.34 6.06
CA ASP A 55 -15.22 -4.51 6.73
C ASP A 55 -14.15 -5.40 7.39
N ILE A 56 -12.93 -5.40 6.86
CA ILE A 56 -11.80 -6.13 7.46
C ILE A 56 -11.59 -5.72 8.92
N PHE A 57 -11.75 -4.42 9.22
CA PHE A 57 -11.56 -3.87 10.57
C PHE A 57 -12.76 -4.10 11.51
N ARG A 58 -13.76 -4.85 11.05
CA ARG A 58 -14.98 -5.19 11.76
C ARG A 58 -15.22 -6.69 11.83
N LEU A 59 -14.22 -7.52 11.53
CA LEU A 59 -14.32 -8.98 11.53
C LEU A 59 -14.55 -9.57 12.93
N ASP A 60 -14.26 -8.81 13.98
CA ASP A 60 -14.58 -9.17 15.36
C ASP A 60 -16.07 -9.50 15.60
N ARG A 61 -16.96 -8.95 14.76
CA ARG A 61 -18.41 -9.21 14.81
C ARG A 61 -18.78 -10.65 14.44
N TYR A 62 -17.93 -11.31 13.70
CA TYR A 62 -18.14 -12.66 13.16
C TYR A 62 -17.28 -13.70 13.88
N ARG A 63 -16.89 -13.42 15.13
CA ARG A 63 -15.99 -14.26 15.90
C ARG A 63 -16.43 -15.72 15.91
N ASP A 64 -17.67 -15.97 16.30
CA ASP A 64 -18.17 -17.32 16.51
C ASP A 64 -18.21 -18.09 15.19
N GLU A 65 -18.64 -17.45 14.12
CA GLU A 65 -18.65 -18.03 12.78
C GLU A 65 -17.23 -18.31 12.26
N ILE A 66 -16.30 -17.37 12.46
CA ILE A 66 -14.92 -17.53 11.97
C ILE A 66 -14.19 -18.64 12.72
N VAL A 67 -14.37 -18.75 14.04
CA VAL A 67 -13.73 -19.79 14.86
C VAL A 67 -14.18 -21.19 14.45
N GLU A 68 -15.44 -21.35 14.03
CA GLU A 68 -16.02 -22.62 13.58
C GLU A 68 -15.68 -22.96 12.12
N MET A 69 -15.11 -22.03 11.36
CA MET A 69 -14.75 -22.29 9.96
C MET A 69 -13.60 -23.29 9.85
N ASP A 70 -13.66 -24.15 8.82
CA ASP A 70 -12.58 -25.09 8.51
C ASP A 70 -11.25 -24.37 8.27
N GLY A 71 -10.21 -24.79 9.00
CA GLY A 71 -8.88 -24.17 9.01
C GLY A 71 -8.72 -22.97 9.96
N PHE A 72 -9.77 -22.62 10.70
CA PHE A 72 -9.73 -21.67 11.80
C PHE A 72 -9.91 -22.37 13.15
N GLY A 73 -9.64 -21.63 14.21
CA GLY A 73 -9.83 -21.97 15.61
C GLY A 73 -9.46 -20.74 16.42
N GLU A 74 -9.66 -20.76 17.72
CA GLU A 74 -9.42 -19.64 18.62
C GLU A 74 -8.07 -18.95 18.41
N LYS A 75 -7.00 -19.76 18.28
CA LYS A 75 -5.63 -19.20 18.16
C LYS A 75 -5.44 -18.49 16.82
N SER A 76 -5.90 -19.05 15.72
CA SER A 76 -5.78 -18.41 14.39
C SER A 76 -6.67 -17.19 14.29
N TYR A 77 -7.86 -17.21 14.87
CA TYR A 77 -8.73 -16.05 14.99
C TYR A 77 -8.05 -14.93 15.79
N GLN A 78 -7.52 -15.23 16.98
CA GLN A 78 -6.86 -14.21 17.81
C GLN A 78 -5.65 -13.59 17.08
N ASN A 79 -4.82 -14.41 16.42
CA ASN A 79 -3.69 -13.90 15.64
C ASN A 79 -4.15 -12.99 14.50
N LEU A 80 -5.27 -13.32 13.84
CA LEU A 80 -5.84 -12.49 12.79
C LEU A 80 -6.31 -11.14 13.35
N ILE A 81 -7.09 -11.15 14.44
CA ILE A 81 -7.59 -9.91 15.06
C ILE A 81 -6.42 -9.04 15.56
N ASP A 82 -5.42 -9.63 16.21
CA ASP A 82 -4.24 -8.89 16.65
C ASP A 82 -3.50 -8.25 15.47
N SER A 83 -3.47 -8.93 14.33
CA SER A 83 -2.86 -8.39 13.12
C SER A 83 -3.69 -7.25 12.51
N ILE A 84 -5.01 -7.37 12.51
CA ILE A 84 -5.92 -6.31 12.08
C ILE A 84 -5.79 -5.07 12.99
N GLU A 85 -5.72 -5.26 14.32
CA GLU A 85 -5.54 -4.15 15.26
C GLU A 85 -4.21 -3.41 15.02
N ARG A 86 -3.13 -4.13 14.75
CA ARG A 86 -1.84 -3.51 14.37
C ARG A 86 -1.96 -2.72 13.07
N ALA A 87 -2.70 -3.24 12.09
CA ALA A 87 -2.88 -2.63 10.78
C ALA A 87 -3.67 -1.32 10.81
N LYS A 88 -4.42 -1.03 11.89
CA LYS A 88 -5.10 0.26 12.08
C LYS A 88 -4.11 1.43 12.14
N ASN A 89 -2.87 1.17 12.59
CA ASN A 89 -1.79 2.14 12.54
C ASN A 89 -0.96 1.92 11.28
N THR A 90 -1.06 2.82 10.33
CA THR A 90 -0.41 2.70 9.03
C THR A 90 0.16 4.04 8.56
N THR A 91 0.93 4.03 7.49
CA THR A 91 1.47 5.24 6.87
C THR A 91 0.72 5.58 5.58
N LEU A 92 0.68 6.85 5.22
CA LEU A 92 -0.02 7.29 4.02
C LEU A 92 0.47 6.59 2.73
N PRO A 93 1.77 6.37 2.48
CA PRO A 93 2.22 5.62 1.31
C PRO A 93 1.70 4.17 1.25
N ARG A 94 1.59 3.50 2.39
CA ARG A 94 1.05 2.14 2.46
C ARG A 94 -0.44 2.12 2.16
N LEU A 95 -1.18 3.09 2.68
CA LEU A 95 -2.59 3.26 2.38
C LEU A 95 -2.79 3.52 0.87
N ILE A 96 -2.14 4.52 0.29
CA ILE A 96 -2.26 4.87 -1.13
C ILE A 96 -1.92 3.66 -2.04
N PHE A 97 -0.86 2.92 -1.69
CA PHE A 97 -0.51 1.69 -2.40
C PHE A 97 -1.60 0.61 -2.24
N GLY A 98 -2.11 0.42 -1.02
CA GLY A 98 -3.14 -0.58 -0.69
C GLY A 98 -4.49 -0.32 -1.35
N LEU A 99 -4.82 0.95 -1.66
CA LEU A 99 -6.04 1.29 -2.40
C LEU A 99 -6.06 0.70 -3.83
N GLY A 100 -4.91 0.24 -4.36
CA GLY A 100 -4.83 -0.41 -5.66
C GLY A 100 -5.10 0.51 -6.84
N ILE A 101 -4.82 1.81 -6.69
CA ILE A 101 -4.97 2.79 -7.78
C ILE A 101 -4.11 2.35 -8.96
N LEU A 102 -4.70 2.31 -10.14
CA LEU A 102 -4.03 1.83 -11.35
C LEU A 102 -2.72 2.59 -11.59
N ASN A 103 -1.66 1.86 -11.94
CA ASN A 103 -0.30 2.38 -12.16
C ASN A 103 0.40 2.98 -10.93
N ILE A 104 -0.19 2.88 -9.73
CA ILE A 104 0.43 3.35 -8.49
C ILE A 104 1.07 2.16 -7.75
N GLY A 105 2.37 2.00 -7.92
CA GLY A 105 3.17 1.10 -7.08
C GLY A 105 3.63 1.79 -5.79
N LEU A 106 4.20 1.02 -4.85
CA LEU A 106 4.68 1.55 -3.56
C LEU A 106 5.70 2.69 -3.70
N ALA A 107 6.59 2.61 -4.71
CA ALA A 107 7.56 3.67 -4.98
C ALA A 107 6.88 4.97 -5.39
N ASN A 108 5.89 4.90 -6.30
CA ASN A 108 5.11 6.06 -6.72
C ASN A 108 4.28 6.62 -5.55
N ALA A 109 3.66 5.76 -4.74
CA ALA A 109 2.92 6.17 -3.55
C ALA A 109 3.80 6.96 -2.57
N ARG A 110 5.03 6.49 -2.30
CA ARG A 110 6.00 7.21 -1.44
C ARG A 110 6.37 8.57 -2.03
N MET A 111 6.65 8.63 -3.31
CA MET A 111 7.05 9.85 -4.02
C MET A 111 5.94 10.90 -3.98
N ILE A 112 4.70 10.49 -4.30
CA ILE A 112 3.52 11.35 -4.24
C ILE A 112 3.28 11.84 -2.82
N CYS A 113 3.26 10.96 -1.83
CA CYS A 113 3.05 11.36 -0.44
C CYS A 113 4.10 12.38 0.02
N LYS A 114 5.38 12.17 -0.33
CA LYS A 114 6.47 13.10 0.00
C LYS A 114 6.27 14.47 -0.65
N ALA A 115 5.86 14.53 -1.92
CA ALA A 115 5.63 15.79 -2.64
C ALA A 115 4.49 16.62 -2.05
N PHE A 116 3.51 15.95 -1.44
CA PHE A 116 2.38 16.61 -0.77
C PHE A 116 2.51 16.65 0.77
N ASP A 117 3.74 16.55 1.32
CA ASP A 117 4.02 16.62 2.76
C ASP A 117 3.22 15.61 3.60
N PHE A 118 2.92 14.44 3.04
CA PHE A 118 2.11 13.38 3.66
C PHE A 118 0.72 13.86 4.10
N ASP A 119 0.14 14.79 3.34
CA ASP A 119 -1.20 15.30 3.55
C ASP A 119 -2.17 14.66 2.55
N LEU A 120 -3.08 13.81 3.05
CA LEU A 120 -4.06 13.12 2.22
C LEU A 120 -5.05 14.10 1.57
N ASP A 121 -5.44 15.16 2.29
CA ASP A 121 -6.38 16.15 1.76
C ASP A 121 -5.78 16.92 0.59
N ARG A 122 -4.50 17.23 0.65
CA ARG A 122 -3.79 17.82 -0.48
C ARG A 122 -3.71 16.88 -1.67
N ILE A 123 -3.43 15.59 -1.43
CA ILE A 123 -3.35 14.57 -2.49
C ILE A 123 -4.70 14.40 -3.20
N ARG A 124 -5.78 14.24 -2.45
CA ARG A 124 -7.10 13.97 -3.02
C ARG A 124 -7.73 15.16 -3.77
N ASN A 125 -7.27 16.39 -3.47
CA ASN A 125 -7.75 17.62 -4.10
C ASN A 125 -6.79 18.18 -5.16
N ALA A 126 -5.65 17.52 -5.41
CA ALA A 126 -4.66 17.96 -6.38
C ALA A 126 -5.12 17.70 -7.82
N SER A 127 -4.72 18.60 -8.72
CA SER A 127 -4.96 18.46 -10.16
C SER A 127 -3.96 17.52 -10.84
N ALA A 128 -4.25 17.12 -12.07
CA ALA A 128 -3.30 16.33 -12.85
C ALA A 128 -1.98 17.08 -13.12
N GLU A 129 -2.07 18.41 -13.26
CA GLU A 129 -0.91 19.30 -13.44
C GLU A 129 -0.01 19.31 -12.19
N ASP A 130 -0.60 19.30 -10.98
CA ASP A 130 0.15 19.25 -9.73
C ASP A 130 0.94 17.93 -9.62
N PHE A 131 0.33 16.81 -9.99
CA PHE A 131 1.00 15.51 -10.02
C PHE A 131 2.08 15.45 -11.10
N ALA A 132 1.86 16.05 -12.26
CA ALA A 132 2.83 16.05 -13.37
C ALA A 132 4.12 16.83 -13.05
N GLN A 133 4.11 17.71 -12.05
CA GLN A 133 5.30 18.42 -11.56
C GLN A 133 6.23 17.54 -10.72
N ILE A 134 5.76 16.36 -10.29
CA ILE A 134 6.55 15.44 -9.48
C ILE A 134 7.46 14.62 -10.41
N ASP A 135 8.77 14.71 -10.20
CA ASP A 135 9.75 13.93 -10.97
C ASP A 135 9.44 12.42 -10.87
N GLY A 136 9.27 11.77 -12.03
CA GLY A 136 8.89 10.35 -12.12
C GLY A 136 7.39 10.07 -12.13
N VAL A 137 6.52 11.07 -12.01
CA VAL A 137 5.06 10.94 -12.16
C VAL A 137 4.67 11.44 -13.55
N GLY A 138 4.40 10.49 -14.47
CA GLY A 138 3.91 10.81 -15.81
C GLY A 138 2.40 11.02 -15.85
N GLU A 139 1.90 11.54 -17.00
CA GLU A 139 0.48 11.84 -17.21
C GLU A 139 -0.46 10.68 -16.90
N VAL A 140 -0.06 9.43 -17.21
CA VAL A 140 -0.85 8.23 -16.96
C VAL A 140 -1.07 8.00 -15.46
N ILE A 141 -0.02 8.21 -14.65
CA ILE A 141 -0.08 8.09 -13.19
C ILE A 141 -0.92 9.23 -12.62
N ALA A 142 -0.66 10.46 -13.05
CA ALA A 142 -1.41 11.65 -12.63
C ALA A 142 -2.91 11.48 -12.89
N LYS A 143 -3.28 11.05 -14.10
CA LYS A 143 -4.66 10.78 -14.45
C LYS A 143 -5.29 9.69 -13.59
N SER A 144 -4.60 8.57 -13.38
CA SER A 144 -5.13 7.45 -12.59
C SER A 144 -5.47 7.87 -11.16
N ILE A 145 -4.65 8.71 -10.52
CA ILE A 145 -4.90 9.16 -9.15
C ILE A 145 -6.02 10.18 -9.07
N VAL A 146 -6.09 11.11 -10.02
CA VAL A 146 -7.17 12.10 -10.11
C VAL A 146 -8.50 11.40 -10.36
N ASP A 147 -8.57 10.49 -11.33
CA ASP A 147 -9.78 9.73 -11.64
C ASP A 147 -10.27 8.92 -10.41
N TYR A 148 -9.34 8.31 -9.66
CA TYR A 148 -9.68 7.55 -8.45
C TYR A 148 -10.34 8.42 -7.37
N PHE A 149 -9.76 9.60 -7.08
CA PHE A 149 -10.29 10.51 -6.07
C PHE A 149 -11.46 11.38 -6.56
N ALA A 150 -11.72 11.44 -7.87
CA ALA A 150 -12.90 12.08 -8.41
C ALA A 150 -14.16 11.19 -8.32
N ASP A 151 -13.99 9.87 -8.25
CA ASP A 151 -15.08 8.91 -8.16
C ASP A 151 -15.76 8.94 -6.78
N GLU A 152 -17.07 9.18 -6.75
CA GLU A 152 -17.83 9.34 -5.51
C GLU A 152 -17.88 8.05 -4.69
N GLU A 153 -17.95 6.89 -5.33
CA GLU A 153 -17.98 5.60 -4.63
C GLU A 153 -16.62 5.35 -3.92
N ASN A 154 -15.51 5.66 -4.59
CA ASN A 154 -14.18 5.56 -3.99
C ASN A 154 -14.01 6.54 -2.82
N LYS A 155 -14.55 7.76 -2.92
CA LYS A 155 -14.53 8.72 -1.81
C LYS A 155 -15.26 8.18 -0.59
N GLU A 156 -16.49 7.71 -0.77
CA GLU A 156 -17.28 7.17 0.33
C GLU A 156 -16.62 5.95 0.97
N ARG A 157 -16.08 5.02 0.16
CA ARG A 157 -15.36 3.84 0.65
C ARG A 157 -14.11 4.24 1.43
N LEU A 158 -13.39 5.24 0.94
CA LEU A 158 -12.19 5.76 1.62
C LEU A 158 -12.55 6.42 2.96
N GLU A 159 -13.59 7.25 3.03
CA GLU A 159 -14.02 7.86 4.30
C GLU A 159 -14.41 6.79 5.33
N ARG A 160 -15.16 5.75 4.92
CA ARG A 160 -15.47 4.62 5.80
C ARG A 160 -14.20 3.90 6.29
N LEU A 161 -13.23 3.69 5.40
CA LEU A 161 -11.96 3.06 5.74
C LEU A 161 -11.15 3.91 6.72
N LEU A 162 -11.04 5.21 6.47
CA LEU A 162 -10.30 6.15 7.32
C LEU A 162 -10.85 6.24 8.74
N SER A 163 -12.13 5.94 8.95
CA SER A 163 -12.72 5.91 10.30
C SER A 163 -12.12 4.83 11.20
N TYR A 164 -11.44 3.83 10.64
CA TYR A 164 -10.76 2.75 11.36
C TYR A 164 -9.25 2.91 11.44
N LEU A 165 -8.67 3.84 10.65
CA LEU A 165 -7.24 3.97 10.51
C LEU A 165 -6.68 5.19 11.24
N THR A 166 -5.52 5.02 11.81
CA THR A 166 -4.65 6.12 12.26
C THR A 166 -3.48 6.22 11.29
N ILE A 167 -3.42 7.33 10.54
CA ILE A 167 -2.33 7.57 9.61
C ILE A 167 -1.17 8.21 10.37
N GLU A 168 -0.11 7.42 10.57
CA GLU A 168 1.11 7.92 11.17
C GLU A 168 1.80 8.88 10.19
N LYS A 169 2.02 10.12 10.65
CA LYS A 169 2.91 11.01 9.91
C LYS A 169 4.33 10.48 10.05
N PRO A 170 5.13 10.51 8.97
CA PRO A 170 6.55 10.22 9.13
C PRO A 170 7.05 11.13 10.26
N GLN A 171 7.56 10.53 11.32
CA GLN A 171 8.37 11.31 12.23
C GLN A 171 9.47 11.89 11.35
N ALA A 172 9.52 13.20 11.20
CA ALA A 172 10.70 13.85 10.67
C ALA A 172 11.84 13.33 11.54
N SER A 173 12.56 12.35 11.03
CA SER A 173 13.75 11.88 11.71
C SER A 173 14.64 13.11 11.80
N GLN A 174 14.80 13.64 13.00
CA GLN A 174 15.85 14.61 13.32
C GLN A 174 17.23 13.95 13.20
N GLU A 175 17.29 12.72 12.73
CA GLU A 175 18.53 12.15 12.24
C GLU A 175 18.92 12.99 11.04
N GLU A 176 19.92 13.85 11.26
CA GLU A 176 20.64 14.57 10.21
C GLU A 176 20.67 13.69 8.97
N GLN A 177 20.35 14.27 7.80
CA GLN A 177 20.42 13.54 6.52
C GLN A 177 21.87 13.20 6.20
N LYS A 178 22.43 12.30 7.03
CA LYS A 178 23.86 11.91 7.04
C LYS A 178 24.34 11.35 5.71
N LEU A 179 23.40 10.88 4.89
CA LEU A 179 23.67 10.31 3.58
C LEU A 179 23.21 11.21 2.44
N ALA A 180 22.86 12.46 2.72
CA ALA A 180 22.41 13.40 1.71
C ALA A 180 23.49 13.61 0.63
N GLY A 181 23.09 13.45 -0.64
CA GLY A 181 23.99 13.59 -1.79
C GLY A 181 24.83 12.34 -2.11
N LEU A 182 24.79 11.28 -1.27
CA LEU A 182 25.50 10.04 -1.51
C LEU A 182 24.63 9.06 -2.32
N THR A 183 25.28 8.33 -3.23
CA THR A 183 24.61 7.29 -4.04
C THR A 183 25.23 5.94 -3.74
N PHE A 184 24.39 4.99 -3.33
CA PHE A 184 24.79 3.65 -2.92
C PHE A 184 24.32 2.59 -3.92
N VAL A 185 25.11 1.53 -4.04
CA VAL A 185 24.71 0.28 -4.71
C VAL A 185 24.80 -0.86 -3.71
N ILE A 186 23.70 -1.57 -3.53
CA ILE A 186 23.62 -2.68 -2.59
C ILE A 186 23.91 -3.98 -3.34
N THR A 187 25.07 -4.59 -3.07
CA THR A 187 25.50 -5.87 -3.61
C THR A 187 25.65 -6.91 -2.50
N GLY A 188 25.47 -8.18 -2.81
CA GLY A 188 25.62 -9.26 -1.82
C GLY A 188 24.44 -9.41 -0.86
N SER A 189 24.63 -10.19 0.22
CA SER A 189 23.68 -10.35 1.33
C SER A 189 23.83 -9.20 2.33
N VAL A 190 22.72 -8.88 3.02
CA VAL A 190 22.73 -7.90 4.11
C VAL A 190 22.51 -8.61 5.44
N GLU A 191 23.41 -8.40 6.41
CA GLU A 191 23.39 -9.12 7.70
C GLU A 191 22.55 -8.41 8.76
N HIS A 192 22.52 -7.06 8.74
CA HIS A 192 21.84 -6.24 9.76
C HIS A 192 20.44 -5.75 9.34
N PHE A 193 19.97 -6.15 8.17
CA PHE A 193 18.65 -5.81 7.67
C PHE A 193 17.92 -7.06 7.18
N PRO A 194 16.58 -7.13 7.32
CA PRO A 194 15.80 -8.28 6.90
C PRO A 194 15.96 -8.63 5.42
N ASN A 195 16.22 -7.63 4.60
CA ASN A 195 16.44 -7.76 3.15
C ASN A 195 17.02 -6.46 2.57
N ARG A 196 17.43 -6.50 1.28
CA ARG A 196 17.97 -5.35 0.57
C ARG A 196 17.01 -4.16 0.46
N ASN A 197 15.71 -4.41 0.40
CA ASN A 197 14.72 -3.35 0.30
C ASN A 197 14.62 -2.56 1.62
N ALA A 198 14.77 -3.23 2.77
CA ALA A 198 14.82 -2.57 4.07
C ALA A 198 16.05 -1.67 4.20
N LEU A 199 17.22 -2.15 3.76
CA LEU A 199 18.45 -1.32 3.71
C LEU A 199 18.29 -0.15 2.74
N LYS A 200 17.71 -0.38 1.56
CA LYS A 200 17.44 0.69 0.58
C LYS A 200 16.54 1.77 1.18
N ALA A 201 15.44 1.38 1.83
CA ALA A 201 14.54 2.31 2.50
C ALA A 201 15.30 3.14 3.58
N ARG A 202 16.17 2.50 4.37
CA ARG A 202 16.96 3.20 5.39
C ARG A 202 17.95 4.21 4.81
N ILE A 203 18.62 3.86 3.69
CA ILE A 203 19.48 4.80 2.97
C ILE A 203 18.70 6.02 2.48
N GLU A 204 17.52 5.78 1.91
CA GLU A 204 16.64 6.84 1.40
C GLU A 204 16.08 7.72 2.53
N GLU A 205 15.75 7.16 3.68
CA GLU A 205 15.35 7.88 4.91
C GLU A 205 16.44 8.83 5.40
N LEU A 206 17.71 8.43 5.29
CA LEU A 206 18.88 9.24 5.69
C LEU A 206 19.33 10.21 4.58
N GLY A 207 18.53 10.38 3.51
CA GLY A 207 18.78 11.32 2.42
C GLY A 207 19.69 10.80 1.31
N GLY A 208 20.14 9.53 1.39
CA GLY A 208 20.94 8.88 0.35
C GLY A 208 20.08 8.38 -0.82
N LYS A 209 20.73 8.04 -1.94
CA LYS A 209 20.11 7.43 -3.10
C LYS A 209 20.62 6.00 -3.28
N ALA A 210 19.73 5.02 -3.43
CA ALA A 210 20.11 3.64 -3.73
C ALA A 210 19.79 3.28 -5.18
N THR A 211 20.81 2.81 -5.93
CA THR A 211 20.71 2.44 -7.36
C THR A 211 21.05 0.96 -7.57
N GLY A 212 20.60 0.40 -8.70
CA GLY A 212 20.82 -1.02 -9.03
C GLY A 212 22.17 -1.31 -9.70
N SER A 213 22.90 -0.28 -10.13
CA SER A 213 24.19 -0.45 -10.84
C SER A 213 25.19 0.60 -10.40
N VAL A 214 26.47 0.19 -10.40
CA VAL A 214 27.59 1.09 -10.12
C VAL A 214 27.79 2.03 -11.30
N THR A 215 27.85 3.31 -11.03
CA THR A 215 28.11 4.36 -12.03
C THR A 215 29.16 5.32 -11.51
N GLY A 216 29.68 6.21 -12.33
CA GLY A 216 30.63 7.25 -11.90
C GLY A 216 30.09 8.21 -10.82
N LYS A 217 28.81 8.09 -10.44
CA LYS A 217 28.15 8.85 -9.36
C LYS A 217 27.90 8.02 -8.09
N THR A 218 28.39 6.78 -8.05
CA THR A 218 28.31 5.94 -6.85
C THR A 218 29.37 6.40 -5.85
N SER A 219 28.96 6.64 -4.61
CA SER A 219 29.79 7.16 -3.51
C SER A 219 30.50 6.03 -2.79
#